data_58f70aaa796120b0fb6a62f08c9b394b
#
_entry.id   58f70aaa796120b0fb6a62f08c9b394b
#
_cell.length_a   1.000
_cell.length_b   1.000
_cell.length_c   1.000
_cell.angle_alpha   90.00
_cell.angle_beta   90.00
_cell.angle_gamma   90.00
#
_symmetry.space_group_name_H-M   'P 1'
#
loop_
_entity.id
_entity.type
_entity.pdbx_description
1 polymer ?
#
loop_
_entity_poly.entity_id
_entity_poly.type
_entity_poly.pdbx_seq_one_letter_code
_entity_poly.pdbx_strand_id
1 'polypeptide(L)'
;MTHIISHEHLSLGRLKEIIENHEKVELGPEAVAAIEKCRKYLDSKMEDIGRPVYGVTTGFGSLCNVTIPADQLSQLQHNLVMSHACGTGETVRPQIVRLMLLLKAQSLSYGHSGAQLITVQRLLDMFNNDILPVVYQQGSLGASGDLAPLAHLSLPLIGLGEVLYKGKVRPSKEVWDEMGWEPISLQSKEGLALLNGTQFMSAHAIWSLIQCHRLSEWADRIGAMSLEAYDGRVEPFLPLTHQLRPHKGQIDTATRFMTLLDGSELIRNHKEHVQDPYSFRCIPQVHGAVKDSIRYVESVIENEINSATDNPNVFPDEDMIISAGNFHGEPIAIPMDALAIAMSELANISERRIYRLISGQRGLPKFLVATPGLNSGFMIPQYTAASIVSQNKGLCWPASVDSIPSSQGQEDHVSMGSNAATKLVRVIDNCEEVLAIELFNAAQALDFRHQIAGNKSSEAIEGIFSDYRKVVPFISDDVYMHPLIQKSIEFIR
;
A
#
# COMPACT_ATOMS: atom_id res chain seq x y z
N MET A 1 -23.17 -4.75 -2.44
CA MET A 1 -23.03 -6.23 -2.37
C MET A 1 -22.45 -6.61 -1.04
N THR A 2 -22.52 -7.88 -0.63
CA THR A 2 -21.88 -8.38 0.59
C THR A 2 -20.81 -9.38 0.21
N HIS A 3 -19.61 -9.22 0.74
CA HIS A 3 -18.53 -10.22 0.61
C HIS A 3 -18.66 -11.23 1.75
N ILE A 4 -18.62 -12.51 1.40
CA ILE A 4 -18.66 -13.61 2.39
C ILE A 4 -17.24 -14.13 2.58
N ILE A 5 -16.71 -14.00 3.80
CA ILE A 5 -15.43 -14.62 4.17
C ILE A 5 -15.59 -16.14 4.17
N SER A 6 -14.79 -16.79 3.37
CA SER A 6 -14.68 -18.25 3.25
C SER A 6 -13.20 -18.67 3.22
N HIS A 7 -12.92 -19.96 3.04
CA HIS A 7 -11.57 -20.46 2.81
C HIS A 7 -11.12 -20.36 1.35
N GLU A 8 -11.93 -19.75 0.47
CA GLU A 8 -11.55 -19.47 -0.91
C GLU A 8 -10.47 -18.39 -0.96
N HIS A 9 -9.64 -18.45 -2.01
CA HIS A 9 -8.54 -17.50 -2.21
C HIS A 9 -9.05 -16.08 -2.42
N LEU A 10 -8.63 -15.16 -1.55
CA LEU A 10 -8.93 -13.75 -1.62
C LEU A 10 -7.86 -13.04 -2.46
N SER A 11 -8.22 -12.55 -3.65
CA SER A 11 -7.30 -11.82 -4.54
C SER A 11 -7.22 -10.34 -4.20
N LEU A 12 -6.13 -9.68 -4.61
CA LEU A 12 -5.98 -8.22 -4.53
C LEU A 12 -7.12 -7.50 -5.26
N GLY A 13 -7.50 -8.00 -6.43
CA GLY A 13 -8.62 -7.45 -7.21
C GLY A 13 -9.92 -7.45 -6.42
N ARG A 14 -10.23 -8.57 -5.74
CA ARG A 14 -11.44 -8.67 -4.91
C ARG A 14 -11.39 -7.74 -3.68
N LEU A 15 -10.23 -7.63 -3.02
CA LEU A 15 -10.04 -6.66 -1.93
C LEU A 15 -10.27 -5.23 -2.38
N LYS A 16 -9.73 -4.85 -3.54
CA LYS A 16 -9.94 -3.53 -4.13
C LYS A 16 -11.42 -3.23 -4.32
N GLU A 17 -12.19 -4.16 -4.92
CA GLU A 17 -13.63 -4.03 -5.10
C GLU A 17 -14.39 -3.83 -3.77
N ILE A 18 -14.07 -4.62 -2.74
CA ILE A 18 -14.67 -4.52 -1.40
C ILE A 18 -14.47 -3.12 -0.82
N ILE A 19 -13.25 -2.59 -0.93
CA ILE A 19 -12.90 -1.28 -0.36
C ILE A 19 -13.51 -0.13 -1.16
N GLU A 20 -13.38 -0.14 -2.49
CA GLU A 20 -13.87 0.94 -3.37
C GLU A 20 -15.40 1.02 -3.42
N ASN A 21 -16.08 -0.13 -3.37
CA ASN A 21 -17.54 -0.18 -3.40
C ASN A 21 -18.18 -0.13 -1.99
N HIS A 22 -17.37 0.04 -0.93
CA HIS A 22 -17.85 0.01 0.46
C HIS A 22 -18.75 -1.21 0.76
N GLU A 23 -18.36 -2.39 0.26
CA GLU A 23 -19.14 -3.60 0.46
C GLU A 23 -19.17 -3.99 1.94
N LYS A 24 -20.30 -4.58 2.37
CA LYS A 24 -20.39 -5.24 3.67
C LYS A 24 -19.65 -6.57 3.62
N VAL A 25 -19.15 -7.00 4.78
CA VAL A 25 -18.42 -8.27 4.93
C VAL A 25 -19.06 -9.11 6.04
N GLU A 26 -19.29 -10.39 5.77
CA GLU A 26 -19.89 -11.33 6.71
C GLU A 26 -19.10 -12.64 6.75
N LEU A 27 -19.16 -13.35 7.87
CA LEU A 27 -18.56 -14.70 7.96
C LEU A 27 -19.45 -15.72 7.26
N GLY A 28 -18.86 -16.51 6.38
CA GLY A 28 -19.53 -17.68 5.82
C GLY A 28 -19.71 -18.81 6.84
N PRO A 29 -20.66 -19.74 6.63
CA PRO A 29 -20.91 -20.85 7.56
C PRO A 29 -19.68 -21.70 7.84
N GLU A 30 -18.81 -21.90 6.86
CA GLU A 30 -17.56 -22.65 6.99
C GLU A 30 -16.59 -21.94 7.93
N ALA A 31 -16.41 -20.63 7.80
CA ALA A 31 -15.57 -19.82 8.66
C ALA A 31 -16.09 -19.83 10.11
N VAL A 32 -17.41 -19.67 10.30
CA VAL A 32 -18.05 -19.78 11.63
C VAL A 32 -17.76 -21.12 12.27
N ALA A 33 -18.00 -22.23 11.53
CA ALA A 33 -17.76 -23.57 12.05
C ALA A 33 -16.27 -23.83 12.40
N ALA A 34 -15.34 -23.31 11.61
CA ALA A 34 -13.90 -23.43 11.86
C ALA A 34 -13.48 -22.69 13.14
N ILE A 35 -13.95 -21.43 13.31
CA ILE A 35 -13.68 -20.61 14.50
C ILE A 35 -14.21 -21.32 15.76
N GLU A 36 -15.48 -21.75 15.76
CA GLU A 36 -16.12 -22.39 16.91
C GLU A 36 -15.45 -23.73 17.26
N LYS A 37 -15.11 -24.55 16.26
CA LYS A 37 -14.39 -25.81 16.42
C LYS A 37 -13.04 -25.59 17.10
N CYS A 38 -12.27 -24.62 16.63
CA CYS A 38 -10.96 -24.29 17.17
C CYS A 38 -11.07 -23.79 18.62
N ARG A 39 -12.01 -22.87 18.90
CA ARG A 39 -12.23 -22.36 20.27
C ARG A 39 -12.64 -23.48 21.23
N LYS A 40 -13.63 -24.30 20.85
CA LYS A 40 -14.09 -25.44 21.65
C LYS A 40 -12.98 -26.44 21.95
N TYR A 41 -12.14 -26.75 20.94
CA TYR A 41 -11.00 -27.61 21.14
C TYR A 41 -10.02 -27.01 22.17
N LEU A 42 -9.68 -25.73 22.05
CA LEU A 42 -8.77 -25.08 22.98
C LEU A 42 -9.35 -25.04 24.41
N ASP A 43 -10.63 -24.76 24.57
CA ASP A 43 -11.30 -24.77 25.88
C ASP A 43 -11.25 -26.16 26.53
N SER A 44 -11.55 -27.21 25.76
CA SER A 44 -11.47 -28.59 26.28
C SER A 44 -10.05 -29.00 26.70
N LYS A 45 -9.04 -28.55 25.97
CA LYS A 45 -7.63 -28.81 26.32
C LYS A 45 -7.20 -28.07 27.59
N MET A 46 -7.76 -26.91 27.88
CA MET A 46 -7.45 -26.14 29.09
C MET A 46 -7.82 -26.92 30.38
N GLU A 47 -8.84 -27.77 30.31
CA GLU A 47 -9.26 -28.59 31.45
C GLU A 47 -8.27 -29.74 31.75
N ASP A 48 -7.56 -30.24 30.72
CA ASP A 48 -6.69 -31.42 30.80
C ASP A 48 -5.18 -31.13 30.65
N ILE A 49 -4.76 -29.84 30.47
CA ILE A 49 -3.37 -29.48 30.24
C ILE A 49 -2.51 -29.71 31.50
N GLY A 50 -1.84 -30.84 31.57
CA GLY A 50 -0.84 -31.16 32.61
C GLY A 50 0.54 -30.53 32.39
N ARG A 51 0.75 -29.74 31.33
CA ARG A 51 2.01 -29.06 31.01
C ARG A 51 1.77 -27.62 30.50
N PRO A 52 2.72 -26.71 30.74
CA PRO A 52 2.61 -25.34 30.17
C PRO A 52 2.53 -25.35 28.64
N VAL A 53 1.61 -24.53 28.09
CA VAL A 53 1.49 -24.31 26.65
C VAL A 53 1.70 -22.83 26.40
N TYR A 54 2.68 -22.50 25.52
CA TYR A 54 3.06 -21.13 25.22
C TYR A 54 1.85 -20.30 24.76
N GLY A 55 1.71 -19.12 25.35
CA GLY A 55 0.67 -18.16 24.98
C GLY A 55 -0.76 -18.57 25.29
N VAL A 56 -0.96 -19.75 25.88
CA VAL A 56 -2.25 -20.28 26.33
C VAL A 56 -2.32 -20.29 27.86
N THR A 57 -1.34 -20.96 28.53
CA THR A 57 -1.22 -21.06 30.00
C THR A 57 0.04 -20.42 30.55
N THR A 58 0.82 -19.72 29.73
CA THR A 58 2.07 -19.07 30.12
C THR A 58 2.07 -17.59 29.76
N GLY A 59 3.00 -16.84 30.33
CA GLY A 59 3.37 -15.52 29.83
C GLY A 59 3.94 -15.56 28.41
N PHE A 60 4.35 -14.41 27.89
CA PHE A 60 4.73 -14.18 26.49
C PHE A 60 6.21 -13.80 26.37
N GLY A 61 6.77 -14.00 25.17
CA GLY A 61 8.16 -13.65 24.88
C GLY A 61 9.12 -14.32 25.87
N SER A 62 9.99 -13.56 26.53
CA SER A 62 10.92 -14.06 27.55
C SER A 62 10.23 -14.62 28.82
N LEU A 63 8.95 -14.35 29.03
CA LEU A 63 8.15 -14.85 30.15
C LEU A 63 7.45 -16.19 29.84
N CYS A 64 7.79 -16.85 28.74
CA CYS A 64 7.17 -18.10 28.27
C CYS A 64 7.24 -19.26 29.27
N ASN A 65 8.15 -19.22 30.26
CA ASN A 65 8.30 -20.23 31.30
C ASN A 65 7.49 -19.91 32.58
N VAL A 66 6.76 -18.80 32.63
CA VAL A 66 5.93 -18.42 33.78
C VAL A 66 4.51 -18.94 33.55
N THR A 67 4.09 -19.93 34.34
CA THR A 67 2.71 -20.48 34.28
C THR A 67 1.72 -19.53 34.96
N ILE A 68 0.58 -19.28 34.35
CA ILE A 68 -0.48 -18.40 34.84
C ILE A 68 -1.66 -19.28 35.35
N PRO A 69 -2.21 -19.00 36.53
CA PRO A 69 -3.40 -19.69 37.03
C PRO A 69 -4.62 -19.51 36.10
N ALA A 70 -5.47 -20.54 36.04
CA ALA A 70 -6.61 -20.54 35.10
C ALA A 70 -7.58 -19.39 35.33
N ASP A 71 -7.81 -18.98 36.59
CA ASP A 71 -8.66 -17.85 36.96
C ASP A 71 -8.09 -16.48 36.57
N GLN A 72 -6.81 -16.39 36.20
CA GLN A 72 -6.15 -15.16 35.79
C GLN A 72 -5.90 -15.06 34.25
N LEU A 73 -6.28 -16.07 33.48
CA LEU A 73 -6.00 -16.11 32.04
C LEU A 73 -6.71 -14.99 31.26
N SER A 74 -7.96 -14.68 31.58
CA SER A 74 -8.69 -13.56 30.96
C SER A 74 -8.02 -12.23 31.29
N GLN A 75 -7.63 -12.02 32.56
CA GLN A 75 -6.89 -10.80 32.95
C GLN A 75 -5.54 -10.68 32.21
N LEU A 76 -4.83 -11.80 32.01
CA LEU A 76 -3.59 -11.82 31.24
C LEU A 76 -3.81 -11.32 29.82
N GLN A 77 -4.88 -11.75 29.12
CA GLN A 77 -5.19 -11.32 27.76
C GLN A 77 -5.51 -9.81 27.70
N HIS A 78 -6.28 -9.29 28.65
CA HIS A 78 -6.55 -7.86 28.77
C HIS A 78 -5.27 -7.06 29.02
N ASN A 79 -4.44 -7.49 29.96
CA ASN A 79 -3.15 -6.84 30.26
C ASN A 79 -2.21 -6.82 29.05
N LEU A 80 -2.22 -7.89 28.26
CA LEU A 80 -1.43 -7.99 27.03
C LEU A 80 -1.83 -6.91 26.04
N VAL A 81 -3.13 -6.77 25.73
CA VAL A 81 -3.63 -5.77 24.81
C VAL A 81 -3.29 -4.35 25.30
N MET A 82 -3.53 -4.07 26.59
CA MET A 82 -3.26 -2.74 27.17
C MET A 82 -1.76 -2.39 27.14
N SER A 83 -0.90 -3.31 27.57
CA SER A 83 0.55 -3.03 27.71
C SER A 83 1.28 -2.93 26.37
N HIS A 84 0.74 -3.54 25.30
CA HIS A 84 1.31 -3.52 23.96
C HIS A 84 0.80 -2.36 23.11
N ALA A 85 -0.27 -1.69 23.51
CA ALA A 85 -0.79 -0.50 22.82
C ALA A 85 0.05 0.74 23.19
N CYS A 86 1.30 0.76 22.76
CA CYS A 86 2.32 1.78 23.07
C CYS A 86 2.88 2.47 21.81
N GLY A 87 2.18 2.36 20.68
CA GLY A 87 2.56 3.02 19.42
C GLY A 87 2.55 4.53 19.52
N THR A 88 3.35 5.20 18.70
CA THR A 88 3.54 6.66 18.68
C THR A 88 3.70 7.19 17.24
N GLY A 89 3.92 8.48 17.09
CA GLY A 89 4.07 9.17 15.81
C GLY A 89 2.73 9.51 15.15
N GLU A 90 2.71 9.61 13.84
CA GLU A 90 1.51 9.92 13.07
C GLU A 90 0.51 8.74 13.10
N THR A 91 -0.76 9.07 12.97
CA THR A 91 -1.80 8.04 12.84
C THR A 91 -1.75 7.37 11.46
N VAL A 92 -2.11 6.10 11.44
CA VAL A 92 -2.29 5.32 10.21
C VAL A 92 -3.51 5.82 9.45
N ARG A 93 -3.44 5.86 8.13
CA ARG A 93 -4.55 6.29 7.26
C ARG A 93 -5.79 5.43 7.49
N PRO A 94 -6.98 6.03 7.53
CA PRO A 94 -8.24 5.30 7.74
C PRO A 94 -8.43 4.12 6.79
N GLN A 95 -8.05 4.29 5.51
CA GLN A 95 -8.16 3.23 4.49
C GLN A 95 -7.29 2.01 4.83
N ILE A 96 -6.10 2.22 5.39
CA ILE A 96 -5.20 1.15 5.81
C ILE A 96 -5.74 0.47 7.08
N VAL A 97 -6.25 1.25 8.06
CA VAL A 97 -6.88 0.68 9.26
C VAL A 97 -8.10 -0.17 8.91
N ARG A 98 -8.90 0.26 7.93
CA ARG A 98 -10.03 -0.52 7.41
C ARG A 98 -9.56 -1.87 6.84
N LEU A 99 -8.47 -1.88 6.08
CA LEU A 99 -7.83 -3.13 5.61
C LEU A 99 -7.32 -3.99 6.76
N MET A 100 -6.71 -3.39 7.80
CA MET A 100 -6.24 -4.15 8.98
C MET A 100 -7.37 -4.92 9.66
N LEU A 101 -8.56 -4.31 9.84
CA LEU A 101 -9.75 -4.97 10.41
C LEU A 101 -10.17 -6.17 9.57
N LEU A 102 -10.29 -5.99 8.25
CA LEU A 102 -10.68 -7.05 7.34
C LEU A 102 -9.66 -8.19 7.32
N LEU A 103 -8.37 -7.89 7.18
CA LEU A 103 -7.31 -8.90 7.12
C LEU A 103 -7.15 -9.65 8.45
N LYS A 104 -7.36 -8.98 9.60
CA LYS A 104 -7.35 -9.66 10.90
C LYS A 104 -8.53 -10.62 11.00
N ALA A 105 -9.74 -10.22 10.63
CA ALA A 105 -10.91 -11.09 10.60
C ALA A 105 -10.70 -12.27 9.63
N GLN A 106 -10.15 -12.04 8.44
CA GLN A 106 -9.81 -13.08 7.46
C GLN A 106 -8.84 -14.11 8.06
N SER A 107 -7.73 -13.67 8.65
CA SER A 107 -6.73 -14.57 9.24
C SER A 107 -7.30 -15.42 10.38
N LEU A 108 -8.13 -14.83 11.24
CA LEU A 108 -8.78 -15.53 12.34
C LEU A 108 -9.86 -16.52 11.87
N SER A 109 -10.45 -16.28 10.70
CA SER A 109 -11.55 -17.09 10.13
C SER A 109 -11.10 -18.49 9.69
N TYR A 110 -9.80 -18.70 9.49
CA TYR A 110 -9.26 -20.03 9.14
C TYR A 110 -9.35 -21.05 10.30
N GLY A 111 -9.69 -20.63 11.52
CA GLY A 111 -9.94 -21.53 12.63
C GLY A 111 -8.67 -22.16 13.23
N HIS A 112 -7.53 -21.45 13.18
CA HIS A 112 -6.26 -21.90 13.76
C HIS A 112 -5.76 -21.03 14.92
N SER A 113 -6.53 -20.01 15.31
CA SER A 113 -6.09 -18.99 16.27
C SER A 113 -6.73 -19.11 17.66
N GLY A 114 -7.80 -19.88 17.82
CA GLY A 114 -8.52 -20.04 19.09
C GLY A 114 -9.27 -18.80 19.55
N ALA A 115 -9.65 -17.89 18.62
CA ALA A 115 -10.48 -16.74 18.93
C ALA A 115 -11.94 -17.15 19.15
N GLN A 116 -12.68 -16.35 19.95
CA GLN A 116 -14.13 -16.48 20.05
C GLN A 116 -14.81 -15.94 18.78
N LEU A 117 -15.95 -16.51 18.41
CA LEU A 117 -16.73 -16.04 17.25
C LEU A 117 -17.11 -14.55 17.40
N ILE A 118 -17.51 -14.12 18.60
CA ILE A 118 -17.88 -12.72 18.88
C ILE A 118 -16.72 -11.75 18.66
N THR A 119 -15.49 -12.17 18.90
CA THR A 119 -14.29 -11.34 18.67
C THR A 119 -14.09 -11.08 17.19
N VAL A 120 -14.19 -12.13 16.35
CA VAL A 120 -14.08 -12.00 14.90
C VAL A 120 -15.25 -11.20 14.32
N GLN A 121 -16.47 -11.48 14.81
CA GLN A 121 -17.66 -10.73 14.39
C GLN A 121 -17.54 -9.23 14.70
N ARG A 122 -17.03 -8.86 15.88
CA ARG A 122 -16.87 -7.45 16.26
C ARG A 122 -15.83 -6.72 15.40
N LEU A 123 -14.79 -7.38 14.92
CA LEU A 123 -13.86 -6.80 13.93
C LEU A 123 -14.59 -6.46 12.63
N LEU A 124 -15.48 -7.35 12.16
CA LEU A 124 -16.31 -7.11 10.99
C LEU A 124 -17.41 -6.06 11.24
N ASP A 125 -17.97 -6.03 12.44
CA ASP A 125 -18.97 -5.00 12.80
C ASP A 125 -18.31 -3.60 12.78
N MET A 126 -17.09 -3.47 13.28
CA MET A 126 -16.32 -2.22 13.17
C MET A 126 -16.05 -1.86 11.71
N PHE A 127 -15.57 -2.80 10.90
CA PHE A 127 -15.35 -2.62 9.46
C PHE A 127 -16.63 -2.16 8.74
N ASN A 128 -17.74 -2.84 9.01
CA ASN A 128 -19.02 -2.62 8.36
C ASN A 128 -19.70 -1.29 8.73
N ASN A 129 -19.35 -0.70 9.87
CA ASN A 129 -19.91 0.55 10.36
C ASN A 129 -18.91 1.72 10.27
N ASP A 130 -17.78 1.55 9.58
CA ASP A 130 -16.70 2.55 9.48
C ASP A 130 -16.25 3.07 10.85
N ILE A 131 -16.20 2.20 11.85
CA ILE A 131 -15.66 2.48 13.18
C ILE A 131 -14.20 2.03 13.16
N LEU A 132 -13.29 2.97 12.94
CA LEU A 132 -11.88 2.66 12.67
C LEU A 132 -11.01 2.97 13.90
N PRO A 133 -10.40 1.96 14.53
CA PRO A 133 -9.46 2.19 15.63
C PRO A 133 -8.34 3.17 15.28
N VAL A 134 -7.95 4.01 16.24
CA VAL A 134 -6.78 4.89 16.08
C VAL A 134 -5.52 4.06 16.28
N VAL A 135 -4.75 3.92 15.21
CA VAL A 135 -3.49 3.16 15.16
C VAL A 135 -2.35 4.11 14.80
N TYR A 136 -1.16 3.90 15.36
CA TYR A 136 0.01 4.73 15.12
C TYR A 136 1.05 4.03 14.25
N GLN A 137 1.82 4.81 13.49
CA GLN A 137 2.79 4.29 12.51
C GLN A 137 4.05 3.70 13.15
N GLN A 138 4.43 4.13 14.35
CA GLN A 138 5.67 3.71 15.01
C GLN A 138 5.35 2.82 16.22
N GLY A 139 6.13 1.75 16.40
CA GLY A 139 6.01 0.85 17.56
C GLY A 139 6.18 -0.63 17.25
N SER A 140 6.32 -1.02 15.97
CA SER A 140 6.56 -2.41 15.58
C SER A 140 7.97 -2.61 15.01
N LEU A 141 8.65 -3.67 15.45
CA LEU A 141 9.88 -4.20 14.87
C LEU A 141 9.61 -5.29 13.83
N GLY A 142 8.36 -5.73 13.71
CA GLY A 142 8.04 -6.95 12.97
C GLY A 142 8.64 -8.22 13.62
N ALA A 143 8.86 -8.20 14.93
CA ALA A 143 9.45 -9.30 15.71
C ALA A 143 8.49 -10.49 15.81
N SER A 144 7.37 -10.30 16.53
CA SER A 144 6.27 -11.28 16.60
C SER A 144 5.09 -10.83 15.73
N GLY A 145 5.39 -10.34 14.52
CA GLY A 145 4.48 -9.56 13.70
C GLY A 145 4.33 -8.13 14.23
N ASP A 146 3.15 -7.57 14.10
CA ASP A 146 2.84 -6.15 14.30
C ASP A 146 2.23 -5.87 15.68
N LEU A 147 2.90 -6.25 16.79
CA LEU A 147 2.32 -6.27 18.13
C LEU A 147 1.66 -4.94 18.53
N ALA A 148 2.40 -3.83 18.54
CA ALA A 148 1.87 -2.55 19.01
C ALA A 148 0.75 -1.99 18.12
N PRO A 149 0.85 -1.95 16.78
CA PRO A 149 -0.25 -1.54 15.91
C PRO A 149 -1.51 -2.40 16.07
N LEU A 150 -1.35 -3.73 16.18
CA LEU A 150 -2.48 -4.64 16.35
C LEU A 150 -3.08 -4.57 17.76
N ALA A 151 -2.30 -4.19 18.78
CA ALA A 151 -2.81 -3.88 20.08
C ALA A 151 -3.72 -2.63 20.04
N HIS A 152 -3.28 -1.55 19.38
CA HIS A 152 -4.15 -0.38 19.14
C HIS A 152 -5.41 -0.73 18.36
N LEU A 153 -5.31 -1.58 17.33
CA LEU A 153 -6.47 -2.08 16.58
C LEU A 153 -7.48 -2.80 17.50
N SER A 154 -6.97 -3.49 18.53
CA SER A 154 -7.75 -4.37 19.41
C SER A 154 -8.26 -3.71 20.68
N LEU A 155 -7.73 -2.55 21.10
CA LEU A 155 -8.20 -1.82 22.30
C LEU A 155 -9.71 -1.61 22.32
N PRO A 156 -10.36 -1.21 21.21
CA PRO A 156 -11.81 -1.00 21.22
C PRO A 156 -12.62 -2.27 21.53
N LEU A 157 -12.12 -3.47 21.19
CA LEU A 157 -12.81 -4.73 21.51
C LEU A 157 -13.04 -4.87 23.01
N ILE A 158 -12.13 -4.36 23.83
CA ILE A 158 -12.20 -4.39 25.30
C ILE A 158 -12.69 -3.06 25.91
N GLY A 159 -13.26 -2.17 25.09
CA GLY A 159 -13.83 -0.89 25.52
C GLY A 159 -12.82 0.21 25.81
N LEU A 160 -11.58 0.06 25.36
CA LEU A 160 -10.49 1.03 25.55
C LEU A 160 -10.06 1.66 24.23
N GLY A 161 -9.20 2.69 24.31
CA GLY A 161 -8.66 3.39 23.15
C GLY A 161 -9.67 4.32 22.47
N GLU A 162 -9.32 4.75 21.28
CA GLU A 162 -10.08 5.71 20.49
C GLU A 162 -10.40 5.15 19.09
N VAL A 163 -11.50 5.63 18.51
CA VAL A 163 -11.92 5.28 17.15
C VAL A 163 -12.27 6.54 16.36
N LEU A 164 -11.95 6.52 15.07
CA LEU A 164 -12.49 7.45 14.10
C LEU A 164 -13.91 6.99 13.71
N TYR A 165 -14.92 7.76 14.05
CA TYR A 165 -16.31 7.48 13.74
C TYR A 165 -17.04 8.75 13.32
N LYS A 166 -17.78 8.72 12.21
CA LYS A 166 -18.47 9.89 11.63
C LYS A 166 -17.57 11.12 11.48
N GLY A 167 -16.32 10.91 11.05
CA GLY A 167 -15.31 11.96 10.81
C GLY A 167 -14.69 12.57 12.08
N LYS A 168 -14.92 12.01 13.27
CA LYS A 168 -14.37 12.48 14.54
C LYS A 168 -13.68 11.35 15.31
N VAL A 169 -12.55 11.67 15.92
CA VAL A 169 -11.90 10.77 16.89
C VAL A 169 -12.64 10.87 18.22
N ARG A 170 -13.05 9.72 18.77
CA ARG A 170 -13.84 9.61 20.00
C ARG A 170 -13.33 8.43 20.84
N PRO A 171 -13.46 8.46 22.19
CA PRO A 171 -13.27 7.28 23.01
C PRO A 171 -14.17 6.13 22.53
N SER A 172 -13.61 4.92 22.41
CA SER A 172 -14.36 3.77 21.89
C SER A 172 -15.60 3.45 22.76
N LYS A 173 -15.51 3.64 24.08
CA LYS A 173 -16.61 3.42 25.00
C LYS A 173 -17.85 4.26 24.66
N GLU A 174 -17.67 5.53 24.31
CA GLU A 174 -18.79 6.40 23.92
C GLU A 174 -19.50 5.91 22.65
N VAL A 175 -18.70 5.38 21.70
CA VAL A 175 -19.26 4.82 20.46
C VAL A 175 -19.94 3.48 20.75
N TRP A 176 -19.41 2.65 21.64
CA TRP A 176 -20.05 1.40 22.09
C TRP A 176 -21.39 1.66 22.75
N ASP A 177 -21.48 2.67 23.65
CA ASP A 177 -22.74 3.09 24.27
C ASP A 177 -23.77 3.52 23.20
N GLU A 178 -23.33 4.26 22.16
CA GLU A 178 -24.18 4.67 21.02
C GLU A 178 -24.67 3.47 20.18
N MET A 179 -23.80 2.47 19.98
CA MET A 179 -24.10 1.26 19.19
C MET A 179 -24.83 0.17 19.97
N GLY A 180 -24.94 0.30 21.28
CA GLY A 180 -25.48 -0.73 22.17
C GLY A 180 -24.55 -1.95 22.26
N TRP A 181 -23.23 -1.75 22.14
CA TRP A 181 -22.24 -2.81 22.20
C TRP A 181 -21.58 -2.87 23.58
N GLU A 182 -21.35 -4.09 24.08
CA GLU A 182 -20.57 -4.32 25.29
C GLU A 182 -19.12 -4.68 24.95
N PRO A 183 -18.16 -4.29 25.80
CA PRO A 183 -16.79 -4.76 25.71
C PRO A 183 -16.71 -6.29 25.77
N ILE A 184 -15.78 -6.86 25.02
CA ILE A 184 -15.57 -8.32 24.98
C ILE A 184 -14.64 -8.74 26.11
N SER A 185 -15.00 -9.77 26.85
CA SER A 185 -14.11 -10.46 27.77
C SER A 185 -13.28 -11.49 27.01
N LEU A 186 -11.99 -11.16 26.80
CA LEU A 186 -11.06 -12.04 26.08
C LEU A 186 -10.80 -13.32 26.87
N GLN A 187 -10.82 -14.43 26.16
CA GLN A 187 -10.50 -15.77 26.71
C GLN A 187 -9.03 -16.11 26.49
N SER A 188 -8.59 -17.26 27.02
CA SER A 188 -7.22 -17.76 26.86
C SER A 188 -6.77 -17.71 25.39
N LYS A 189 -5.55 -17.26 25.12
CA LYS A 189 -4.93 -17.07 23.80
C LYS A 189 -5.47 -15.90 22.96
N GLU A 190 -6.64 -15.34 23.21
CA GLU A 190 -7.24 -14.33 22.32
C GLU A 190 -6.42 -13.02 22.21
N GLY A 191 -5.87 -12.54 23.31
CA GLY A 191 -4.97 -11.39 23.28
C GLY A 191 -3.83 -11.61 22.29
N LEU A 192 -3.19 -12.79 22.38
CA LEU A 192 -2.09 -13.13 21.48
C LEU A 192 -2.57 -13.34 20.03
N ALA A 193 -3.72 -13.97 19.80
CA ALA A 193 -4.31 -14.13 18.48
C ALA A 193 -4.61 -12.78 17.81
N LEU A 194 -5.00 -11.78 18.59
CA LEU A 194 -5.27 -10.43 18.11
C LEU A 194 -3.98 -9.65 17.79
N LEU A 195 -2.96 -9.77 18.61
CA LEU A 195 -1.72 -8.96 18.51
C LEU A 195 -0.66 -9.57 17.60
N ASN A 196 -0.54 -10.90 17.55
CA ASN A 196 0.37 -11.57 16.62
C ASN A 196 -0.14 -11.47 15.19
N GLY A 197 0.81 -11.47 14.25
CA GLY A 197 0.53 -11.50 12.82
C GLY A 197 0.96 -10.24 12.09
N THR A 198 0.77 -10.25 10.79
CA THR A 198 1.36 -9.30 9.85
C THR A 198 0.34 -8.32 9.25
N GLN A 199 -0.84 -8.16 9.88
CA GLN A 199 -1.95 -7.43 9.27
C GLN A 199 -1.71 -5.92 9.12
N PHE A 200 -0.86 -5.31 9.94
CA PHE A 200 -0.42 -3.93 9.73
C PHE A 200 0.45 -3.81 8.48
N MET A 201 1.48 -4.64 8.37
CA MET A 201 2.36 -4.70 7.20
C MET A 201 1.58 -5.03 5.93
N SER A 202 0.74 -6.07 5.98
CA SER A 202 -0.08 -6.53 4.84
C SER A 202 -1.09 -5.47 4.38
N ALA A 203 -1.74 -4.76 5.32
CA ALA A 203 -2.66 -3.67 4.98
C ALA A 203 -1.96 -2.50 4.27
N HIS A 204 -0.75 -2.14 4.73
CA HIS A 204 0.07 -1.14 4.05
C HIS A 204 0.48 -1.63 2.66
N ALA A 205 0.88 -2.90 2.52
CA ALA A 205 1.27 -3.48 1.23
C ALA A 205 0.10 -3.52 0.24
N ILE A 206 -1.11 -3.92 0.66
CA ILE A 206 -2.32 -3.92 -0.19
C ILE A 206 -2.66 -2.50 -0.65
N TRP A 207 -2.74 -1.54 0.29
CA TRP A 207 -2.97 -0.15 -0.06
C TRP A 207 -1.93 0.34 -1.08
N SER A 208 -0.66 0.02 -0.83
CA SER A 208 0.46 0.38 -1.69
C SER A 208 0.33 -0.23 -3.10
N LEU A 209 0.01 -1.51 -3.21
CA LEU A 209 -0.16 -2.19 -4.50
C LEU A 209 -1.30 -1.58 -5.32
N ILE A 210 -2.44 -1.26 -4.70
CA ILE A 210 -3.56 -0.58 -5.37
C ILE A 210 -3.08 0.76 -5.95
N GLN A 211 -2.32 1.54 -5.18
CA GLN A 211 -1.77 2.81 -5.67
C GLN A 211 -0.70 2.59 -6.75
N CYS A 212 0.17 1.59 -6.63
CA CYS A 212 1.21 1.28 -7.61
C CYS A 212 0.61 0.93 -8.99
N HIS A 213 -0.44 0.12 -9.04
CA HIS A 213 -1.15 -0.16 -10.29
C HIS A 213 -1.70 1.11 -10.93
N ARG A 214 -2.41 1.94 -10.16
CA ARG A 214 -2.95 3.22 -10.63
C ARG A 214 -1.85 4.15 -11.15
N LEU A 215 -0.78 4.34 -10.38
CA LEU A 215 0.32 5.23 -10.75
C LEU A 215 1.12 4.71 -11.94
N SER A 216 1.29 3.40 -12.07
CA SER A 216 1.93 2.79 -13.24
C SER A 216 1.14 3.04 -14.53
N GLU A 217 -0.20 3.02 -14.46
CA GLU A 217 -1.05 3.39 -15.60
C GLU A 217 -0.95 4.88 -15.95
N TRP A 218 -0.98 5.76 -14.94
CA TRP A 218 -0.80 7.18 -15.16
C TRP A 218 0.58 7.52 -15.70
N ALA A 219 1.63 6.86 -15.24
CA ALA A 219 2.99 7.06 -15.75
C ALA A 219 3.08 6.78 -17.26
N ASP A 220 2.40 5.74 -17.75
CA ASP A 220 2.36 5.45 -19.19
C ASP A 220 1.61 6.55 -19.98
N ARG A 221 0.45 6.99 -19.48
CA ARG A 221 -0.35 8.05 -20.12
C ARG A 221 0.42 9.38 -20.17
N ILE A 222 0.99 9.77 -19.04
CA ILE A 222 1.78 11.01 -18.91
C ILE A 222 3.06 10.91 -19.73
N GLY A 223 3.74 9.76 -19.71
CA GLY A 223 4.94 9.52 -20.51
C GLY A 223 4.67 9.60 -22.01
N ALA A 224 3.50 9.12 -22.48
CA ALA A 224 3.11 9.22 -23.89
C ALA A 224 2.80 10.69 -24.26
N MET A 225 2.11 11.45 -23.42
CA MET A 225 1.91 12.89 -23.59
C MET A 225 3.24 13.65 -23.64
N SER A 226 4.16 13.34 -22.72
CA SER A 226 5.52 13.91 -22.70
C SER A 226 6.30 13.60 -23.96
N LEU A 227 6.18 12.38 -24.50
CA LEU A 227 6.85 11.96 -25.73
C LEU A 227 6.38 12.75 -26.94
N GLU A 228 5.07 12.92 -27.11
CA GLU A 228 4.50 13.75 -28.18
C GLU A 228 4.89 15.21 -28.04
N ALA A 229 4.79 15.78 -26.85
CA ALA A 229 5.17 17.16 -26.57
C ALA A 229 6.66 17.42 -26.88
N TYR A 230 7.53 16.45 -26.56
CA TYR A 230 8.97 16.52 -26.83
C TYR A 230 9.34 16.29 -28.29
N ASP A 231 8.39 15.96 -29.17
CA ASP A 231 8.65 15.52 -30.57
C ASP A 231 9.47 14.23 -30.60
N GLY A 232 9.10 13.28 -29.76
CA GLY A 232 9.80 11.99 -29.61
C GLY A 232 9.48 11.00 -30.73
N ARG A 233 10.22 9.88 -30.74
CA ARG A 233 10.16 8.83 -31.76
C ARG A 233 9.38 7.62 -31.24
N VAL A 234 8.64 6.96 -32.15
CA VAL A 234 7.85 5.76 -31.83
C VAL A 234 8.64 4.46 -31.99
N GLU A 235 9.72 4.46 -32.74
CA GLU A 235 10.49 3.26 -33.06
C GLU A 235 11.00 2.50 -31.82
N PRO A 236 11.34 3.16 -30.67
CA PRO A 236 11.71 2.44 -29.46
C PRO A 236 10.60 1.56 -28.85
N PHE A 237 9.36 1.72 -29.28
CA PHE A 237 8.21 0.95 -28.79
C PHE A 237 7.75 -0.14 -29.74
N LEU A 238 8.42 -0.33 -30.88
CA LEU A 238 8.06 -1.36 -31.86
C LEU A 238 8.28 -2.78 -31.29
N PRO A 239 7.36 -3.72 -31.52
CA PRO A 239 7.41 -5.09 -30.98
C PRO A 239 8.71 -5.84 -31.26
N LEU A 240 9.31 -5.62 -32.42
CA LEU A 240 10.54 -6.32 -32.86
C LEU A 240 11.68 -6.18 -31.85
N THR A 241 11.87 -5.00 -31.27
CA THR A 241 12.91 -4.75 -30.27
C THR A 241 12.65 -5.53 -28.98
N HIS A 242 11.38 -5.59 -28.57
CA HIS A 242 10.98 -6.20 -27.28
C HIS A 242 10.95 -7.72 -27.33
N GLN A 243 10.76 -8.31 -28.53
CA GLN A 243 10.87 -9.76 -28.74
C GLN A 243 12.30 -10.28 -28.54
N LEU A 244 13.32 -9.43 -28.75
CA LEU A 244 14.73 -9.78 -28.52
C LEU A 244 15.09 -9.82 -27.02
N ARG A 245 14.29 -9.17 -26.16
CA ARG A 245 14.48 -9.12 -24.72
C ARG A 245 13.11 -9.23 -24.01
N PRO A 246 12.55 -10.45 -23.90
CA PRO A 246 11.15 -10.68 -23.63
C PRO A 246 10.75 -10.57 -22.15
N HIS A 247 11.12 -9.49 -21.45
CA HIS A 247 10.57 -9.14 -20.15
C HIS A 247 9.11 -8.73 -20.32
N LYS A 248 8.21 -9.34 -19.54
CA LYS A 248 6.77 -9.13 -19.69
C LYS A 248 6.37 -7.65 -19.52
N GLY A 249 6.85 -6.98 -18.47
CA GLY A 249 6.56 -5.58 -18.24
C GLY A 249 7.07 -4.66 -19.36
N GLN A 250 8.22 -4.97 -19.95
CA GLN A 250 8.76 -4.23 -21.10
C GLN A 250 7.85 -4.36 -22.32
N ILE A 251 7.36 -5.56 -22.61
CA ILE A 251 6.42 -5.82 -23.72
C ILE A 251 5.10 -5.12 -23.45
N ASP A 252 4.53 -5.26 -22.25
CA ASP A 252 3.27 -4.66 -21.86
C ASP A 252 3.33 -3.11 -21.99
N THR A 253 4.42 -2.49 -21.54
CA THR A 253 4.63 -1.05 -21.66
C THR A 253 4.74 -0.60 -23.11
N ALA A 254 5.53 -1.28 -23.93
CA ALA A 254 5.69 -0.96 -25.35
C ALA A 254 4.35 -1.06 -26.08
N THR A 255 3.59 -2.14 -25.85
CA THR A 255 2.27 -2.35 -26.45
C THR A 255 1.30 -1.24 -26.05
N ARG A 256 1.29 -0.86 -24.75
CA ARG A 256 0.44 0.23 -24.27
C ARG A 256 0.77 1.57 -24.91
N PHE A 257 2.06 1.88 -25.09
CA PHE A 257 2.48 3.11 -25.78
C PHE A 257 2.06 3.11 -27.24
N MET A 258 2.20 1.99 -27.96
CA MET A 258 1.69 1.88 -29.32
C MET A 258 0.19 2.14 -29.41
N THR A 259 -0.58 1.68 -28.43
CA THR A 259 -2.05 1.94 -28.34
C THR A 259 -2.33 3.41 -28.01
N LEU A 260 -1.62 3.99 -27.02
CA LEU A 260 -1.81 5.40 -26.62
C LEU A 260 -1.47 6.38 -27.73
N LEU A 261 -0.50 6.05 -28.61
CA LEU A 261 -0.02 6.91 -29.68
C LEU A 261 -0.66 6.61 -31.04
N ASP A 262 -1.58 5.63 -31.09
CA ASP A 262 -2.23 5.27 -32.36
C ASP A 262 -3.04 6.45 -32.93
N GLY A 263 -2.90 6.68 -34.22
CA GLY A 263 -3.56 7.79 -34.90
C GLY A 263 -2.90 9.17 -34.73
N SER A 264 -1.88 9.31 -33.87
CA SER A 264 -1.20 10.60 -33.64
C SER A 264 -0.57 11.16 -34.91
N GLU A 265 -0.90 12.38 -35.25
CA GLU A 265 -0.26 13.13 -36.34
C GLU A 265 1.14 13.59 -35.89
N LEU A 266 1.29 14.01 -34.63
CA LEU A 266 2.57 14.47 -34.06
C LEU A 266 3.65 13.39 -34.13
N ILE A 267 3.34 12.15 -33.78
CA ILE A 267 4.28 11.03 -33.85
C ILE A 267 4.70 10.71 -35.28
N ARG A 268 3.82 10.91 -36.27
CA ARG A 268 4.08 10.65 -37.69
C ARG A 268 4.90 11.75 -38.39
N ASN A 269 5.06 12.89 -37.78
CA ASN A 269 5.86 13.98 -38.33
C ASN A 269 7.30 13.51 -38.57
N HIS A 270 7.94 14.10 -39.60
CA HIS A 270 9.37 13.90 -39.82
C HIS A 270 10.17 14.31 -38.59
N LYS A 271 11.10 13.45 -38.16
CA LYS A 271 11.94 13.69 -36.98
C LYS A 271 13.36 14.07 -37.42
N GLU A 272 13.81 15.28 -37.10
CA GLU A 272 15.15 15.75 -37.38
C GLU A 272 16.23 15.03 -36.57
N HIS A 273 15.88 14.52 -35.38
CA HIS A 273 16.79 13.88 -34.45
C HIS A 273 16.90 12.39 -34.68
N VAL A 274 18.13 11.85 -34.67
CA VAL A 274 18.40 10.42 -34.91
C VAL A 274 17.81 9.54 -33.81
N GLN A 275 17.84 10.00 -32.55
CA GLN A 275 17.35 9.26 -31.41
C GLN A 275 16.93 10.18 -30.25
N ASP A 276 16.08 9.63 -29.35
CA ASP A 276 15.64 10.33 -28.14
C ASP A 276 16.60 10.10 -26.96
N PRO A 277 16.60 11.01 -25.97
CA PRO A 277 17.22 10.75 -24.68
C PRO A 277 16.64 9.51 -24.00
N TYR A 278 17.39 8.88 -23.10
CA TYR A 278 16.99 7.64 -22.42
C TYR A 278 15.68 7.76 -21.66
N SER A 279 15.38 8.93 -21.08
CA SER A 279 14.11 9.17 -20.36
C SER A 279 12.86 9.00 -21.24
N PHE A 280 13.01 9.00 -22.57
CA PHE A 280 11.96 8.71 -23.54
C PHE A 280 12.16 7.34 -24.18
N ARG A 281 13.29 7.05 -24.81
CA ARG A 281 13.46 5.79 -25.55
C ARG A 281 13.62 4.55 -24.68
N CYS A 282 13.95 4.70 -23.37
CA CYS A 282 14.05 3.59 -22.43
C CYS A 282 12.81 3.46 -21.51
N ILE A 283 11.70 4.15 -21.82
CA ILE A 283 10.43 3.99 -21.11
C ILE A 283 10.01 2.51 -21.00
N PRO A 284 10.02 1.69 -22.09
CA PRO A 284 9.61 0.31 -22.00
C PRO A 284 10.44 -0.50 -21.00
N GLN A 285 11.74 -0.25 -20.91
CA GLN A 285 12.64 -0.96 -20.01
C GLN A 285 12.42 -0.56 -18.55
N VAL A 286 12.25 0.73 -18.26
CA VAL A 286 12.12 1.25 -16.88
C VAL A 286 10.71 1.02 -16.34
N HIS A 287 9.68 1.50 -17.04
CA HIS A 287 8.28 1.27 -16.62
C HIS A 287 7.98 -0.23 -16.58
N GLY A 288 8.55 -1.01 -17.51
CA GLY A 288 8.41 -2.46 -17.57
C GLY A 288 8.99 -3.15 -16.35
N ALA A 289 10.19 -2.77 -15.91
CA ALA A 289 10.81 -3.31 -14.70
C ALA A 289 9.98 -3.01 -13.45
N VAL A 290 9.37 -1.81 -13.36
CA VAL A 290 8.43 -1.45 -12.29
C VAL A 290 7.20 -2.37 -12.30
N LYS A 291 6.58 -2.59 -13.47
CA LYS A 291 5.42 -3.50 -13.61
C LYS A 291 5.76 -4.94 -13.22
N ASP A 292 6.96 -5.43 -13.58
CA ASP A 292 7.41 -6.77 -13.17
C ASP A 292 7.61 -6.85 -11.65
N SER A 293 8.14 -5.79 -11.01
CA SER A 293 8.28 -5.70 -9.57
C SER A 293 6.92 -5.66 -8.85
N ILE A 294 5.96 -4.90 -9.37
CA ILE A 294 4.59 -4.87 -8.82
C ILE A 294 3.97 -6.28 -8.84
N ARG A 295 4.06 -7.00 -9.96
CA ARG A 295 3.52 -8.37 -10.07
C ARG A 295 4.20 -9.35 -9.11
N TYR A 296 5.51 -9.25 -8.93
CA TYR A 296 6.23 -10.07 -7.95
C TYR A 296 5.71 -9.83 -6.55
N VAL A 297 5.63 -8.57 -6.12
CA VAL A 297 5.17 -8.22 -4.79
C VAL A 297 3.71 -8.62 -4.58
N GLU A 298 2.84 -8.40 -5.57
CA GLU A 298 1.43 -8.82 -5.55
C GLU A 298 1.30 -10.32 -5.28
N SER A 299 2.07 -11.15 -5.97
CA SER A 299 2.03 -12.61 -5.77
C SER A 299 2.43 -13.06 -4.36
N VAL A 300 3.35 -12.33 -3.71
CA VAL A 300 3.76 -12.63 -2.33
C VAL A 300 2.68 -12.16 -1.34
N ILE A 301 2.15 -10.96 -1.52
CA ILE A 301 1.15 -10.38 -0.63
C ILE A 301 -0.18 -11.16 -0.71
N GLU A 302 -0.57 -11.65 -1.89
CA GLU A 302 -1.76 -12.51 -2.02
C GLU A 302 -1.63 -13.80 -1.21
N ASN A 303 -0.45 -14.41 -1.14
CA ASN A 303 -0.22 -15.54 -0.24
C ASN A 303 -0.36 -15.16 1.23
N GLU A 304 0.21 -14.02 1.63
CA GLU A 304 0.20 -13.54 3.01
C GLU A 304 -1.21 -13.26 3.54
N ILE A 305 -2.06 -12.60 2.75
CA ILE A 305 -3.43 -12.26 3.15
C ILE A 305 -4.37 -13.47 3.23
N ASN A 306 -3.95 -14.60 2.66
CA ASN A 306 -4.64 -15.89 2.71
C ASN A 306 -4.00 -16.85 3.73
N SER A 307 -3.34 -16.31 4.77
CA SER A 307 -2.57 -17.08 5.75
C SER A 307 -3.02 -16.83 7.18
N ALA A 308 -2.87 -17.86 8.03
CA ALA A 308 -2.95 -17.72 9.48
C ALA A 308 -1.55 -17.34 10.02
N THR A 309 -1.38 -16.08 10.41
CA THR A 309 -0.07 -15.49 10.74
C THR A 309 0.12 -15.20 12.23
N ASP A 310 -0.68 -15.82 13.11
CA ASP A 310 -0.49 -15.76 14.55
C ASP A 310 0.30 -16.95 15.08
N ASN A 311 0.56 -16.99 16.40
CA ASN A 311 1.26 -18.06 17.11
C ASN A 311 0.77 -18.14 18.58
N PRO A 312 0.65 -19.36 19.16
CA PRO A 312 0.73 -20.67 18.52
C PRO A 312 -0.45 -20.99 17.63
N ASN A 313 -0.24 -21.83 16.62
CA ASN A 313 -1.32 -22.32 15.78
C ASN A 313 -1.98 -23.55 16.41
N VAL A 314 -3.31 -23.62 16.31
CA VAL A 314 -4.15 -24.67 16.88
C VAL A 314 -4.67 -25.57 15.77
N PHE A 315 -4.49 -26.88 15.90
CA PHE A 315 -4.90 -27.89 14.94
C PHE A 315 -5.85 -28.89 15.63
N PRO A 316 -7.16 -28.63 15.64
CA PRO A 316 -8.13 -29.47 16.35
C PRO A 316 -8.20 -30.89 15.83
N ASP A 317 -8.04 -31.10 14.53
CA ASP A 317 -8.14 -32.43 13.89
C ASP A 317 -6.93 -33.32 14.19
N GLU A 318 -5.75 -32.72 14.31
CA GLU A 318 -4.50 -33.37 14.61
C GLU A 318 -4.23 -33.49 16.14
N ASP A 319 -5.10 -32.93 16.95
CA ASP A 319 -4.93 -32.82 18.40
C ASP A 319 -3.61 -32.15 18.81
N MET A 320 -3.26 -31.02 18.12
CA MET A 320 -1.96 -30.35 18.29
C MET A 320 -2.11 -28.83 18.51
N ILE A 321 -1.20 -28.26 19.31
CA ILE A 321 -0.95 -26.83 19.44
C ILE A 321 0.54 -26.62 19.20
N ILE A 322 0.89 -25.86 18.15
CA ILE A 322 2.28 -25.73 17.67
C ILE A 322 2.73 -24.28 17.79
N SER A 323 3.81 -24.05 18.53
CA SER A 323 4.50 -22.75 18.53
C SER A 323 5.54 -22.74 17.41
N ALA A 324 5.38 -21.79 16.48
CA ALA A 324 6.20 -21.64 15.29
C ALA A 324 6.43 -20.14 14.98
N GLY A 325 6.85 -19.79 13.76
CA GLY A 325 7.25 -18.45 13.36
C GLY A 325 6.36 -17.82 12.27
N ASN A 326 5.11 -18.23 12.12
CA ASN A 326 4.23 -17.70 11.05
C ASN A 326 3.94 -16.19 11.15
N PHE A 327 4.23 -15.58 12.28
CA PHE A 327 4.15 -14.14 12.49
C PHE A 327 5.33 -13.36 11.89
N HIS A 328 6.42 -14.03 11.47
CA HIS A 328 7.64 -13.33 11.05
C HIS A 328 7.41 -12.57 9.75
N GLY A 329 7.65 -11.26 9.78
CA GLY A 329 7.34 -10.36 8.67
C GLY A 329 8.32 -10.40 7.49
N GLU A 330 9.41 -11.16 7.56
CA GLU A 330 10.46 -11.18 6.52
C GLU A 330 9.94 -11.48 5.11
N PRO A 331 9.00 -12.44 4.91
CA PRO A 331 8.48 -12.75 3.59
C PRO A 331 7.85 -11.55 2.88
N ILE A 332 7.35 -10.55 3.62
CA ILE A 332 6.74 -9.34 3.07
C ILE A 332 7.61 -8.08 3.22
N ALA A 333 8.56 -8.06 4.15
CA ALA A 333 9.48 -6.93 4.34
C ALA A 333 10.38 -6.72 3.10
N ILE A 334 11.01 -7.76 2.60
CA ILE A 334 11.87 -7.74 1.42
C ILE A 334 11.11 -7.27 0.17
N PRO A 335 9.93 -7.83 -0.17
CA PRO A 335 9.14 -7.35 -1.30
C PRO A 335 8.71 -5.89 -1.18
N MET A 336 8.35 -5.40 0.01
CA MET A 336 7.99 -3.99 0.20
C MET A 336 9.16 -3.04 -0.03
N ASP A 337 10.37 -3.38 0.42
CA ASP A 337 11.57 -2.62 0.10
C ASP A 337 11.89 -2.63 -1.40
N ALA A 338 11.74 -3.78 -2.07
CA ALA A 338 11.90 -3.89 -3.52
C ALA A 338 10.87 -3.03 -4.27
N LEU A 339 9.63 -2.98 -3.81
CA LEU A 339 8.57 -2.14 -4.39
C LEU A 339 8.86 -0.64 -4.19
N ALA A 340 9.40 -0.24 -3.04
CA ALA A 340 9.83 1.13 -2.80
C ALA A 340 10.90 1.57 -3.79
N ILE A 341 11.90 0.72 -4.07
CA ILE A 341 12.94 0.96 -5.07
C ILE A 341 12.32 1.10 -6.46
N ALA A 342 11.41 0.19 -6.85
CA ALA A 342 10.77 0.23 -8.16
C ALA A 342 9.96 1.52 -8.37
N MET A 343 9.16 1.93 -7.40
CA MET A 343 8.35 3.16 -7.49
C MET A 343 9.22 4.42 -7.47
N SER A 344 10.35 4.40 -6.77
CA SER A 344 11.34 5.48 -6.83
C SER A 344 11.91 5.65 -8.23
N GLU A 345 12.19 4.56 -8.96
CA GLU A 345 12.68 4.61 -10.34
C GLU A 345 11.62 5.12 -11.33
N LEU A 346 10.33 4.82 -11.08
CA LEU A 346 9.24 5.40 -11.87
C LEU A 346 9.19 6.94 -11.72
N ALA A 347 9.34 7.44 -10.50
CA ALA A 347 9.45 8.88 -10.23
C ALA A 347 10.73 9.47 -10.82
N ASN A 348 11.85 8.75 -10.79
CA ASN A 348 13.15 9.18 -11.28
C ASN A 348 13.13 9.44 -12.80
N ILE A 349 12.62 8.49 -13.58
CA ILE A 349 12.53 8.67 -15.04
C ILE A 349 11.52 9.77 -15.40
N SER A 350 10.44 9.93 -14.64
CA SER A 350 9.47 11.02 -14.79
C SER A 350 10.14 12.39 -14.62
N GLU A 351 10.90 12.59 -13.55
CA GLU A 351 11.62 13.84 -13.31
C GLU A 351 12.63 14.14 -14.44
N ARG A 352 13.32 13.13 -14.98
CA ARG A 352 14.20 13.32 -16.15
C ARG A 352 13.45 13.78 -17.39
N ARG A 353 12.19 13.38 -17.60
CA ARG A 353 11.35 13.91 -18.70
C ARG A 353 10.94 15.36 -18.43
N ILE A 354 10.56 15.71 -17.20
CA ILE A 354 10.28 17.10 -16.80
C ILE A 354 11.48 17.99 -17.18
N TYR A 355 12.69 17.61 -16.78
CA TYR A 355 13.91 18.34 -17.11
C TYR A 355 14.10 18.54 -18.62
N ARG A 356 13.79 17.53 -19.43
CA ARG A 356 13.90 17.62 -20.90
C ARG A 356 12.85 18.55 -21.50
N LEU A 357 11.61 18.52 -21.02
CA LEU A 357 10.53 19.38 -21.53
C LEU A 357 10.84 20.86 -21.32
N ILE A 358 11.43 21.24 -20.18
CA ILE A 358 11.73 22.65 -19.87
C ILE A 358 13.05 23.15 -20.46
N SER A 359 13.84 22.29 -21.10
CA SER A 359 15.22 22.60 -21.51
C SER A 359 15.34 23.51 -22.75
N GLY A 360 14.23 23.86 -23.41
CA GLY A 360 14.25 24.64 -24.64
C GLY A 360 14.77 23.87 -25.86
N GLN A 361 14.67 22.55 -25.84
CA GLN A 361 15.07 21.68 -26.95
C GLN A 361 13.89 21.35 -27.85
N ARG A 362 14.17 20.90 -29.06
CA ARG A 362 13.18 20.44 -30.03
C ARG A 362 12.09 21.45 -30.35
N GLY A 363 12.44 22.75 -30.38
CA GLY A 363 11.54 23.82 -30.68
C GLY A 363 10.66 24.28 -29.50
N LEU A 364 10.66 23.59 -28.39
CA LEU A 364 9.95 24.04 -27.16
C LEU A 364 10.64 25.30 -26.61
N PRO A 365 9.87 26.30 -26.08
CA PRO A 365 10.48 27.42 -25.41
C PRO A 365 11.14 27.02 -24.09
N LYS A 366 12.23 27.71 -23.74
CA LYS A 366 12.90 27.48 -22.43
C LYS A 366 11.89 27.73 -21.31
N PHE A 367 11.87 26.79 -20.36
CA PHE A 367 10.97 26.80 -19.20
C PHE A 367 9.47 26.88 -19.56
N LEU A 368 9.10 26.48 -20.78
CA LEU A 368 7.71 26.42 -21.27
C LEU A 368 6.93 27.71 -21.09
N VAL A 369 7.57 28.86 -21.35
CA VAL A 369 6.96 30.19 -21.32
C VAL A 369 7.32 30.98 -22.59
N ALA A 370 6.40 31.88 -23.01
CA ALA A 370 6.59 32.65 -24.22
C ALA A 370 7.68 33.74 -24.09
N THR A 371 7.88 34.26 -22.89
CA THR A 371 8.82 35.37 -22.58
C THR A 371 9.77 35.01 -21.46
N PRO A 372 10.76 34.12 -21.72
CA PRO A 372 11.75 33.74 -20.68
C PRO A 372 12.57 34.98 -20.23
N GLY A 373 12.80 35.08 -18.94
CA GLY A 373 13.52 36.21 -18.32
C GLY A 373 12.56 37.13 -17.58
N LEU A 374 11.48 37.61 -18.22
CA LEU A 374 10.37 38.24 -17.50
C LEU A 374 9.61 37.18 -16.68
N ASN A 375 9.39 36.01 -17.26
CA ASN A 375 8.74 34.86 -16.63
C ASN A 375 9.78 33.75 -16.35
N SER A 376 9.71 33.14 -15.20
CA SER A 376 10.47 31.96 -14.80
C SER A 376 9.83 30.66 -15.27
N GLY A 377 8.52 30.68 -15.48
CA GLY A 377 7.71 29.56 -15.98
C GLY A 377 7.87 28.29 -15.14
N PHE A 378 8.11 27.18 -15.82
CA PHE A 378 8.17 25.84 -15.22
C PHE A 378 9.56 25.46 -14.68
N MET A 379 10.46 26.43 -14.45
CA MET A 379 11.78 26.19 -13.86
C MET A 379 11.67 25.54 -12.47
N ILE A 380 10.88 26.12 -11.56
CA ILE A 380 10.81 25.70 -10.16
C ILE A 380 9.95 24.45 -9.93
N PRO A 381 8.86 24.16 -10.68
CA PRO A 381 8.22 22.85 -10.65
C PRO A 381 9.19 21.68 -10.86
N GLN A 382 10.18 21.81 -11.75
CA GLN A 382 11.23 20.79 -11.90
C GLN A 382 12.10 20.66 -10.64
N TYR A 383 12.44 21.77 -9.97
CA TYR A 383 13.20 21.70 -8.71
C TYR A 383 12.42 20.97 -7.63
N THR A 384 11.11 21.19 -7.56
CA THR A 384 10.23 20.46 -6.64
C THR A 384 10.28 18.95 -6.91
N ALA A 385 10.11 18.54 -8.17
CA ALA A 385 10.21 17.13 -8.54
C ALA A 385 11.60 16.54 -8.22
N ALA A 386 12.68 17.26 -8.52
CA ALA A 386 14.05 16.83 -8.24
C ALA A 386 14.31 16.67 -6.72
N SER A 387 13.77 17.58 -5.91
CA SER A 387 13.85 17.52 -4.44
C SER A 387 13.15 16.26 -3.90
N ILE A 388 11.94 15.95 -4.40
CA ILE A 388 11.17 14.76 -4.02
C ILE A 388 11.90 13.48 -4.40
N VAL A 389 12.41 13.39 -5.63
CA VAL A 389 13.21 12.24 -6.08
C VAL A 389 14.49 12.06 -5.25
N SER A 390 15.13 13.16 -4.83
CA SER A 390 16.28 13.10 -3.93
C SER A 390 15.89 12.55 -2.54
N GLN A 391 14.72 12.90 -2.01
CA GLN A 391 14.20 12.34 -0.75
C GLN A 391 13.98 10.83 -0.87
N ASN A 392 13.45 10.34 -1.99
CA ASN A 392 13.23 8.91 -2.22
C ASN A 392 14.50 8.07 -2.08
N LYS A 393 15.68 8.59 -2.39
CA LYS A 393 16.95 7.85 -2.21
C LYS A 393 17.17 7.40 -0.77
N GLY A 394 16.87 8.28 0.19
CA GLY A 394 16.94 7.94 1.62
C GLY A 394 15.84 6.98 2.05
N LEU A 395 14.63 7.15 1.51
CA LEU A 395 13.49 6.28 1.80
C LEU A 395 13.66 4.87 1.20
N CYS A 396 14.42 4.70 0.13
CA CYS A 396 14.70 3.41 -0.49
C CYS A 396 15.84 2.63 0.19
N TRP A 397 16.45 3.14 1.25
CA TRP A 397 17.38 2.34 2.05
C TRP A 397 16.62 1.16 2.66
N PRO A 398 16.99 -0.11 2.38
CA PRO A 398 16.19 -1.25 2.80
C PRO A 398 16.08 -1.34 4.32
N ALA A 399 14.86 -1.43 4.84
CA ALA A 399 14.62 -1.69 6.25
C ALA A 399 14.79 -3.17 6.60
N SER A 400 14.46 -4.06 5.66
CA SER A 400 14.53 -5.52 5.82
C SER A 400 15.94 -6.09 6.02
N VAL A 401 17.00 -5.27 5.83
CA VAL A 401 18.38 -5.69 6.10
C VAL A 401 18.84 -5.41 7.53
N ASP A 402 17.98 -4.78 8.36
CA ASP A 402 18.26 -4.43 9.75
C ASP A 402 17.59 -5.40 10.72
N SER A 403 18.23 -5.64 11.86
CA SER A 403 17.69 -6.48 12.91
C SER A 403 18.22 -6.04 14.28
N ILE A 404 17.30 -5.79 15.22
CA ILE A 404 17.62 -5.38 16.59
C ILE A 404 17.01 -6.41 17.55
N PRO A 405 17.80 -7.11 18.38
CA PRO A 405 17.27 -8.09 19.31
C PRO A 405 16.38 -7.42 20.37
N SER A 406 15.28 -8.10 20.70
CA SER A 406 14.31 -7.65 21.71
C SER A 406 13.92 -8.79 22.66
N SER A 407 13.05 -8.53 23.66
CA SER A 407 12.53 -9.53 24.61
C SER A 407 13.64 -10.35 25.27
N GLN A 408 14.71 -9.69 25.78
CA GLN A 408 15.88 -10.33 26.40
C GLN A 408 16.59 -11.35 25.48
N GLY A 409 16.56 -11.13 24.17
CA GLY A 409 17.18 -11.99 23.17
C GLY A 409 16.31 -13.20 22.73
N GLN A 410 15.08 -13.31 23.20
CA GLN A 410 14.13 -14.31 22.69
C GLN A 410 13.77 -14.02 21.23
N GLU A 411 13.69 -12.75 20.88
CA GLU A 411 13.45 -12.24 19.54
C GLU A 411 14.77 -11.67 19.00
N ASP A 412 15.72 -12.56 18.67
CA ASP A 412 17.10 -12.23 18.31
C ASP A 412 17.27 -11.90 16.82
N HIS A 413 16.26 -12.19 15.99
CA HIS A 413 16.16 -11.79 14.60
C HIS A 413 14.75 -11.28 14.29
N VAL A 414 14.65 -10.06 13.74
CA VAL A 414 13.38 -9.39 13.43
C VAL A 414 13.40 -8.83 12.01
N SER A 415 12.22 -8.65 11.39
CA SER A 415 12.11 -8.31 9.98
C SER A 415 12.21 -6.81 9.66
N MET A 416 11.97 -5.92 10.62
CA MET A 416 11.74 -4.49 10.41
C MET A 416 10.67 -4.19 9.33
N GLY A 417 9.77 -5.14 9.06
CA GLY A 417 8.78 -5.05 8.00
C GLY A 417 7.80 -3.89 8.16
N SER A 418 7.50 -3.47 9.39
CA SER A 418 6.67 -2.30 9.65
C SER A 418 7.34 -1.00 9.17
N ASN A 419 8.67 -0.90 9.29
CA ASN A 419 9.44 0.21 8.74
C ASN A 419 9.48 0.17 7.21
N ALA A 420 9.63 -1.01 6.62
CA ALA A 420 9.51 -1.18 5.16
C ALA A 420 8.12 -0.73 4.65
N ALA A 421 7.05 -1.11 5.36
CA ALA A 421 5.66 -0.79 5.03
C ALA A 421 5.36 0.72 5.07
N THR A 422 5.69 1.38 6.18
CA THR A 422 5.39 2.83 6.36
C THR A 422 6.20 3.71 5.43
N LYS A 423 7.46 3.37 5.19
CA LYS A 423 8.32 4.10 4.26
C LYS A 423 7.91 3.91 2.80
N LEU A 424 7.40 2.72 2.40
CA LEU A 424 6.85 2.46 1.08
C LEU A 424 5.68 3.41 0.76
N VAL A 425 4.75 3.60 1.69
CA VAL A 425 3.64 4.55 1.54
C VAL A 425 4.16 5.95 1.22
N ARG A 426 5.23 6.39 1.88
CA ARG A 426 5.84 7.71 1.62
C ARG A 426 6.45 7.81 0.22
N VAL A 427 7.12 6.75 -0.24
CA VAL A 427 7.67 6.70 -1.62
C VAL A 427 6.56 6.77 -2.66
N ILE A 428 5.42 6.14 -2.41
CA ILE A 428 4.25 6.16 -3.30
C ILE A 428 3.66 7.56 -3.39
N ASP A 429 3.48 8.25 -2.25
CA ASP A 429 3.02 9.64 -2.23
C ASP A 429 3.97 10.55 -3.05
N ASN A 430 5.26 10.41 -2.83
CA ASN A 430 6.28 11.13 -3.57
C ASN A 430 6.23 10.84 -5.08
N CYS A 431 5.98 9.58 -5.46
CA CYS A 431 5.83 9.19 -6.86
C CYS A 431 4.57 9.84 -7.49
N GLU A 432 3.46 9.86 -6.78
CA GLU A 432 2.22 10.55 -7.22
C GLU A 432 2.48 12.03 -7.49
N GLU A 433 3.16 12.72 -6.56
CA GLU A 433 3.49 14.14 -6.71
C GLU A 433 4.39 14.41 -7.92
N VAL A 434 5.42 13.58 -8.14
CA VAL A 434 6.33 13.74 -9.30
C VAL A 434 5.59 13.49 -10.62
N LEU A 435 4.74 12.47 -10.71
CA LEU A 435 3.92 12.21 -11.89
C LEU A 435 2.93 13.35 -12.17
N ALA A 436 2.32 13.92 -11.14
CA ALA A 436 1.43 15.08 -11.30
C ALA A 436 2.19 16.31 -11.79
N ILE A 437 3.42 16.54 -11.32
CA ILE A 437 4.29 17.61 -11.83
C ILE A 437 4.68 17.32 -13.30
N GLU A 438 4.94 16.06 -13.67
CA GLU A 438 5.17 15.72 -15.07
C GLU A 438 3.96 16.03 -15.95
N LEU A 439 2.74 15.65 -15.52
CA LEU A 439 1.50 15.97 -16.24
C LEU A 439 1.36 17.47 -16.44
N PHE A 440 1.61 18.26 -15.40
CA PHE A 440 1.57 19.72 -15.45
C PHE A 440 2.52 20.30 -16.49
N ASN A 441 3.76 19.78 -16.55
CA ASN A 441 4.76 20.19 -17.55
C ASN A 441 4.43 19.65 -18.96
N ALA A 442 4.00 18.39 -19.06
CA ALA A 442 3.71 17.75 -20.33
C ALA A 442 2.54 18.40 -21.06
N ALA A 443 1.47 18.74 -20.33
CA ALA A 443 0.34 19.45 -20.91
C ALA A 443 0.74 20.84 -21.40
N GLN A 444 1.52 21.60 -20.61
CA GLN A 444 2.04 22.90 -21.05
C GLN A 444 2.91 22.79 -22.31
N ALA A 445 3.79 21.79 -22.34
CA ALA A 445 4.64 21.52 -23.51
C ALA A 445 3.83 21.09 -24.74
N LEU A 446 2.73 20.35 -24.53
CA LEU A 446 1.86 19.88 -25.61
C LEU A 446 1.10 21.05 -26.27
N ASP A 447 0.63 22.06 -25.51
CA ASP A 447 0.08 23.27 -26.09
C ASP A 447 1.06 23.95 -27.05
N PHE A 448 2.32 24.12 -26.62
CA PHE A 448 3.35 24.68 -27.50
C PHE A 448 3.61 23.78 -28.70
N ARG A 449 3.61 22.47 -28.52
CA ARG A 449 3.81 21.51 -29.62
C ARG A 449 2.68 21.64 -30.66
N HIS A 450 1.43 21.72 -30.25
CA HIS A 450 0.30 21.94 -31.16
C HIS A 450 0.43 23.24 -31.93
N GLN A 451 0.86 24.33 -31.29
CA GLN A 451 1.09 25.62 -31.95
C GLN A 451 2.22 25.57 -32.98
N ILE A 452 3.32 24.85 -32.66
CA ILE A 452 4.50 24.73 -33.53
C ILE A 452 4.21 23.82 -34.72
N ALA A 453 3.59 22.69 -34.51
CA ALA A 453 3.41 21.64 -35.51
C ALA A 453 2.14 21.82 -36.34
N GLY A 454 1.11 22.47 -35.79
CA GLY A 454 -0.22 22.57 -36.38
C GLY A 454 -0.99 21.24 -36.47
N ASN A 455 -0.46 20.19 -35.84
CA ASN A 455 -0.97 18.82 -35.88
C ASN A 455 -1.51 18.42 -34.52
N LYS A 456 -2.30 17.33 -34.45
CA LYS A 456 -2.93 16.80 -33.25
C LYS A 456 -2.21 15.58 -32.71
N SER A 457 -2.35 15.36 -31.42
CA SER A 457 -2.01 14.13 -30.72
C SER A 457 -2.95 12.98 -31.14
N SER A 458 -2.72 11.78 -30.59
CA SER A 458 -3.69 10.69 -30.69
C SER A 458 -5.00 11.04 -29.99
N GLU A 459 -6.10 10.40 -30.36
CA GLU A 459 -7.41 10.59 -29.72
C GLU A 459 -7.32 10.33 -28.20
N ALA A 460 -6.58 9.29 -27.79
CA ALA A 460 -6.38 8.94 -26.38
C ALA A 460 -5.67 10.06 -25.59
N ILE A 461 -4.64 10.66 -26.16
CA ILE A 461 -3.89 11.76 -25.52
C ILE A 461 -4.69 13.05 -25.54
N GLU A 462 -5.36 13.38 -26.65
CA GLU A 462 -6.25 14.55 -26.75
C GLU A 462 -7.38 14.51 -25.73
N GLY A 463 -7.95 13.31 -25.48
CA GLY A 463 -8.98 13.14 -24.45
C GLY A 463 -8.47 13.52 -23.06
N ILE A 464 -7.33 12.93 -22.64
CA ILE A 464 -6.70 13.23 -21.35
C ILE A 464 -6.32 14.71 -21.26
N PHE A 465 -5.69 15.25 -22.31
CA PHE A 465 -5.27 16.64 -22.38
C PHE A 465 -6.45 17.61 -22.25
N SER A 466 -7.53 17.36 -23.02
CA SER A 466 -8.76 18.16 -22.99
C SER A 466 -9.40 18.16 -21.59
N ASP A 467 -9.50 16.98 -20.95
CA ASP A 467 -10.06 16.88 -19.60
C ASP A 467 -9.18 17.59 -18.57
N TYR A 468 -7.86 17.43 -18.67
CA TYR A 468 -6.91 18.12 -17.79
C TYR A 468 -7.00 19.65 -17.96
N ARG A 469 -7.16 20.17 -19.16
CA ARG A 469 -7.28 21.61 -19.45
C ARG A 469 -8.56 22.24 -18.88
N LYS A 470 -9.59 21.46 -18.55
CA LYS A 470 -10.77 21.94 -17.81
C LYS A 470 -10.44 22.30 -16.35
N VAL A 471 -9.40 21.69 -15.77
CA VAL A 471 -9.00 21.87 -14.35
C VAL A 471 -7.76 22.75 -14.20
N VAL A 472 -6.79 22.61 -15.10
CA VAL A 472 -5.53 23.37 -15.11
C VAL A 472 -5.38 24.08 -16.46
N PRO A 473 -5.50 25.43 -16.52
CA PRO A 473 -5.42 26.18 -17.77
C PRO A 473 -3.98 26.23 -18.32
N PHE A 474 -3.84 26.63 -19.60
CA PHE A 474 -2.57 27.05 -20.15
C PHE A 474 -2.03 28.28 -19.41
N ILE A 475 -0.73 28.33 -19.18
CA ILE A 475 -0.07 29.40 -18.43
C ILE A 475 0.78 30.24 -19.38
N SER A 476 0.31 31.48 -19.67
CA SER A 476 1.03 32.43 -20.51
C SER A 476 2.08 33.25 -19.75
N ASP A 477 1.79 33.58 -18.51
CA ASP A 477 2.60 34.41 -17.62
C ASP A 477 2.72 33.73 -16.24
N ASP A 478 3.73 34.12 -15.46
CA ASP A 478 3.96 33.52 -14.14
C ASP A 478 2.75 33.69 -13.23
N VAL A 479 2.34 32.61 -12.57
CA VAL A 479 1.21 32.52 -11.64
C VAL A 479 1.62 31.79 -10.35
N TYR A 480 0.76 31.82 -9.34
CA TYR A 480 0.94 30.98 -8.16
C TYR A 480 0.73 29.50 -8.50
N MET A 481 1.83 28.73 -8.61
CA MET A 481 1.87 27.38 -9.17
C MET A 481 1.31 26.29 -8.21
N HIS A 482 1.47 26.45 -6.89
CA HIS A 482 1.10 25.40 -5.92
C HIS A 482 -0.35 24.90 -6.06
N PRO A 483 -1.39 25.76 -6.17
CA PRO A 483 -2.76 25.29 -6.35
C PRO A 483 -2.97 24.48 -7.63
N LEU A 484 -2.21 24.76 -8.69
CA LEU A 484 -2.29 24.05 -9.96
C LEU A 484 -1.62 22.67 -9.88
N ILE A 485 -0.52 22.57 -9.14
CA ILE A 485 0.11 21.28 -8.83
C ILE A 485 -0.85 20.42 -7.98
N GLN A 486 -1.52 21.00 -6.98
CA GLN A 486 -2.52 20.28 -6.17
C GLN A 486 -3.67 19.74 -7.04
N LYS A 487 -4.20 20.56 -7.95
CA LYS A 487 -5.22 20.10 -8.91
C LYS A 487 -4.71 19.00 -9.84
N SER A 488 -3.42 19.03 -10.19
CA SER A 488 -2.81 17.95 -10.99
C SER A 488 -2.71 16.64 -10.21
N ILE A 489 -2.41 16.70 -8.91
CA ILE A 489 -2.43 15.53 -8.00
C ILE A 489 -3.87 14.98 -7.89
N GLU A 490 -4.85 15.86 -7.68
CA GLU A 490 -6.26 15.47 -7.60
C GLU A 490 -6.76 14.83 -8.91
N PHE A 491 -6.30 15.31 -10.06
CA PHE A 491 -6.69 14.80 -11.37
C PHE A 491 -6.24 13.36 -11.63
N ILE A 492 -5.08 12.95 -11.08
CA ILE A 492 -4.56 11.60 -11.26
C ILE A 492 -5.01 10.64 -10.15
N ARG A 493 -5.69 11.11 -9.11
CA ARG A 493 -6.33 10.32 -8.05
C ARG A 493 -7.66 9.73 -8.49
#